data_c5c1a21c4a6ed3509e117b940078bad5
#
_entry.id   c5c1a21c4a6ed3509e117b940078bad5
#
_cell.length_a   1.000
_cell.length_b   1.000
_cell.length_c   1.000
_cell.angle_alpha   90.00
_cell.angle_beta   90.00
_cell.angle_gamma   90.00
#
_symmetry.space_group_name_H-M   'P 1'
#
loop_
_entity.id
_entity.type
_entity.pdbx_description
1 polymer ?
#
loop_
_entity_poly.entity_id
_entity_poly.type
_entity_poly.pdbx_seq_one_letter_code
_entity_poly.pdbx_strand_id
1 'polypeptide(L)'
;MDEEAGITPELIEVRADERFDEARIAAYLRNRVPGSDLPLTVRQFARGKANLTYLLTYGDPRTPAREYVLRRPPLGPVAPGSHDMGREYRVLSTLWRAFPLAARAYLFCDDESVLGAPFFVMERRRGVVVQGVIPPEFGGGEDAGANRKLSEVVVDTLAEFHAVDPDSAGLGDLGYPEGFMQRQLQGWLGRWGRARHEPNSLVDELSVWLEETMPTSPGPTLLHNDWRLDNMAVDPGDPGRCVAVYDWDMCTRGDPFADVGTLMACWFDRDEQSIFLDPMPTRSRGFMTRREAILRYGRKSGRDVSNMNWYLVFGTFKLAVILQQIYIRWLRGQTRDERFSNMGKDAATLFEMAADRRSA
;
A
#
# COMPACT_ATOMS: atom_id res chain seq x y z
N MET A 1 -5.09 11.56 -34.18
CA MET A 1 -3.80 10.90 -33.90
C MET A 1 -3.99 10.29 -32.54
N ASP A 2 -4.26 9.00 -32.54
CA ASP A 2 -4.54 8.22 -31.34
C ASP A 2 -3.23 8.07 -30.56
N GLU A 3 -3.14 8.72 -29.38
CA GLU A 3 -2.14 8.34 -28.39
C GLU A 3 -2.51 6.95 -27.91
N GLU A 4 -1.86 5.94 -28.46
CA GLU A 4 -1.80 4.62 -27.84
C GLU A 4 -1.34 4.84 -26.40
N ALA A 5 -2.21 4.47 -25.47
CA ALA A 5 -1.88 4.43 -24.04
C ALA A 5 -0.75 3.39 -23.87
N GLY A 6 0.48 3.87 -24.01
CA GLY A 6 1.67 3.04 -24.01
C GLY A 6 1.81 2.31 -22.67
N ILE A 7 1.72 0.98 -22.71
CA ILE A 7 1.97 0.14 -21.55
C ILE A 7 3.40 0.41 -21.08
N THR A 8 3.56 1.09 -19.95
CA THR A 8 4.88 1.33 -19.36
C THR A 8 5.49 -0.03 -19.00
N PRO A 9 6.68 -0.38 -19.52
CA PRO A 9 7.31 -1.66 -19.21
C PRO A 9 7.57 -1.77 -17.70
N GLU A 10 7.50 -2.99 -17.15
CA GLU A 10 7.80 -3.25 -15.74
C GLU A 10 9.21 -2.77 -15.37
N LEU A 11 10.19 -3.03 -16.25
CA LEU A 11 11.60 -2.72 -16.04
C LEU A 11 12.14 -1.80 -17.13
N ILE A 12 12.92 -0.82 -16.70
CA ILE A 12 13.64 0.13 -17.54
C ILE A 12 15.13 0.11 -17.24
N GLU A 13 15.94 0.74 -18.08
CA GLU A 13 17.31 1.11 -17.72
C GLU A 13 17.29 2.06 -16.51
N VAL A 14 18.32 1.98 -15.66
CA VAL A 14 18.41 2.87 -14.49
C VAL A 14 18.44 4.32 -14.96
N ARG A 15 17.55 5.15 -14.44
CA ARG A 15 17.46 6.58 -14.78
C ARG A 15 18.79 7.26 -14.46
N ALA A 16 19.20 8.20 -15.29
CA ALA A 16 20.53 8.81 -15.24
C ALA A 16 20.87 9.44 -13.88
N ASP A 17 19.91 10.07 -13.25
CA ASP A 17 20.00 10.71 -11.93
C ASP A 17 19.87 9.74 -10.75
N GLU A 18 19.40 8.52 -10.99
CA GLU A 18 19.19 7.47 -9.98
C GLU A 18 20.24 6.34 -10.07
N ARG A 19 21.26 6.51 -10.92
CA ARG A 19 22.38 5.58 -11.07
C ARG A 19 23.26 5.55 -9.83
N PHE A 20 23.91 4.41 -9.63
CA PHE A 20 24.90 4.19 -8.59
C PHE A 20 26.08 3.32 -9.13
N ASP A 21 27.12 3.19 -8.33
CA ASP A 21 28.27 2.34 -8.66
C ASP A 21 27.88 0.84 -8.55
N GLU A 22 27.55 0.24 -9.69
CA GLU A 22 27.15 -1.18 -9.77
C GLU A 22 28.31 -2.13 -9.38
N ALA A 23 29.56 -1.76 -9.67
CA ALA A 23 30.72 -2.57 -9.29
C ALA A 23 30.89 -2.60 -7.77
N ARG A 24 30.67 -1.46 -7.10
CA ARG A 24 30.68 -1.36 -5.63
C ARG A 24 29.59 -2.21 -4.99
N ILE A 25 28.35 -2.13 -5.52
CA ILE A 25 27.25 -2.97 -5.05
C ILE A 25 27.53 -4.46 -5.29
N ALA A 26 28.02 -4.84 -6.46
CA ALA A 26 28.41 -6.22 -6.75
C ALA A 26 29.45 -6.74 -5.77
N ALA A 27 30.49 -5.93 -5.49
CA ALA A 27 31.54 -6.28 -4.52
C ALA A 27 30.97 -6.39 -3.09
N TYR A 28 30.08 -5.47 -2.67
CA TYR A 28 29.47 -5.49 -1.34
C TYR A 28 28.56 -6.71 -1.15
N LEU A 29 27.75 -7.07 -2.16
CA LEU A 29 26.79 -8.18 -2.06
C LEU A 29 27.45 -9.55 -2.20
N ARG A 30 28.69 -9.64 -2.73
CA ARG A 30 29.39 -10.90 -2.95
C ARG A 30 29.49 -11.72 -1.68
N ASN A 31 29.05 -12.98 -1.74
CA ASN A 31 28.94 -13.93 -0.62
C ASN A 31 28.02 -13.51 0.53
N ARG A 32 27.28 -12.39 0.41
CA ARG A 32 26.29 -11.94 1.41
C ARG A 32 24.86 -12.32 1.01
N VAL A 33 24.63 -12.49 -0.31
CA VAL A 33 23.36 -12.93 -0.86
C VAL A 33 23.64 -14.18 -1.72
N PRO A 34 22.82 -15.23 -1.66
CA PRO A 34 23.07 -16.47 -2.42
C PRO A 34 23.22 -16.23 -3.92
N GLY A 35 24.30 -16.74 -4.54
CA GLY A 35 24.57 -16.62 -5.98
C GLY A 35 25.10 -15.25 -6.42
N SER A 36 25.51 -14.39 -5.49
CA SER A 36 26.07 -13.06 -5.76
C SER A 36 27.55 -13.06 -6.19
N ASP A 37 28.13 -14.23 -6.40
CA ASP A 37 29.43 -14.47 -7.02
C ASP A 37 29.40 -14.39 -8.55
N LEU A 38 28.22 -14.49 -9.15
CA LEU A 38 27.99 -14.38 -10.59
C LEU A 38 27.96 -12.90 -11.05
N PRO A 39 28.14 -12.65 -12.37
CA PRO A 39 28.01 -11.30 -12.92
C PRO A 39 26.66 -10.68 -12.58
N LEU A 40 26.66 -9.41 -12.15
CA LEU A 40 25.48 -8.62 -11.81
C LEU A 40 25.05 -7.76 -12.99
N THR A 41 23.76 -7.73 -13.26
CA THR A 41 23.09 -6.73 -14.11
C THR A 41 22.00 -6.04 -13.28
N VAL A 42 21.92 -4.72 -13.38
CA VAL A 42 20.94 -3.91 -12.66
C VAL A 42 19.95 -3.29 -13.64
N ARG A 43 18.67 -3.39 -13.34
CA ARG A 43 17.59 -2.66 -14.01
C ARG A 43 16.70 -1.99 -12.97
N GLN A 44 15.92 -1.00 -13.37
CA GLN A 44 15.03 -0.29 -12.46
C GLN A 44 13.58 -0.65 -12.73
N PHE A 45 12.78 -0.79 -11.68
CA PHE A 45 11.33 -0.84 -11.84
C PHE A 45 10.81 0.54 -12.27
N ALA A 46 10.09 0.58 -13.39
CA ALA A 46 9.58 1.83 -13.97
C ALA A 46 8.57 2.53 -13.05
N ARG A 47 7.83 1.73 -12.26
CA ARG A 47 6.80 2.15 -11.32
C ARG A 47 7.34 2.07 -9.89
N GLY A 48 6.98 3.02 -9.07
CA GLY A 48 7.42 3.17 -7.68
C GLY A 48 7.74 4.63 -7.44
N LYS A 49 6.80 5.37 -6.79
CA LYS A 49 6.95 6.81 -6.59
C LYS A 49 7.55 7.15 -5.22
N ALA A 50 7.43 6.21 -4.26
CA ALA A 50 7.84 6.43 -2.89
C ALA A 50 9.30 6.05 -2.64
N ASN A 51 9.72 4.86 -3.07
CA ASN A 51 11.07 4.34 -2.90
C ASN A 51 11.66 3.93 -4.24
N LEU A 52 12.98 4.04 -4.40
CA LEU A 52 13.68 3.56 -5.58
C LEU A 52 13.88 2.04 -5.48
N THR A 53 13.44 1.34 -6.51
CA THR A 53 13.42 -0.12 -6.54
C THR A 53 14.15 -0.63 -7.78
N TYR A 54 15.14 -1.50 -7.58
CA TYR A 54 15.98 -2.05 -8.63
C TYR A 54 15.92 -3.56 -8.66
N LEU A 55 15.93 -4.13 -9.86
CA LEU A 55 16.14 -5.56 -10.07
C LEU A 55 17.62 -5.84 -10.17
N LEU A 56 18.10 -6.74 -9.33
CA LEU A 56 19.45 -7.31 -9.36
C LEU A 56 19.36 -8.70 -10.00
N THR A 57 19.97 -8.86 -11.17
CA THR A 57 20.00 -10.13 -11.90
C THR A 57 21.42 -10.68 -11.89
N TYR A 58 21.59 -11.89 -11.37
CA TYR A 58 22.86 -12.60 -11.33
C TYR A 58 22.91 -13.71 -12.39
N GLY A 59 23.99 -13.75 -13.16
CA GLY A 59 24.19 -14.65 -14.28
C GLY A 59 23.75 -14.05 -15.62
N ASP A 60 23.33 -14.88 -16.58
CA ASP A 60 22.81 -14.40 -17.85
C ASP A 60 21.44 -13.74 -17.65
N PRO A 61 21.23 -12.48 -18.06
CA PRO A 61 19.95 -11.81 -17.92
C PRO A 61 18.77 -12.48 -18.64
N ARG A 62 19.05 -13.32 -19.66
CA ARG A 62 18.01 -14.07 -20.39
C ARG A 62 17.60 -15.35 -19.66
N THR A 63 18.52 -15.93 -18.90
CA THR A 63 18.33 -17.13 -18.09
C THR A 63 18.94 -16.93 -16.71
N PRO A 64 18.34 -16.04 -15.89
CA PRO A 64 18.96 -15.62 -14.63
C PRO A 64 19.09 -16.79 -13.65
N ALA A 65 20.28 -16.94 -13.08
CA ALA A 65 20.51 -17.91 -12.01
C ALA A 65 19.83 -17.48 -10.73
N ARG A 66 19.82 -16.16 -10.45
CA ARG A 66 19.14 -15.55 -9.29
C ARG A 66 18.68 -14.17 -9.62
N GLU A 67 17.57 -13.75 -9.00
CA GLU A 67 17.04 -12.41 -9.07
C GLU A 67 16.67 -11.93 -7.67
N TYR A 68 16.99 -10.67 -7.40
CA TYR A 68 16.65 -9.99 -6.16
C TYR A 68 16.14 -8.58 -6.45
N VAL A 69 15.48 -8.00 -5.46
CA VAL A 69 15.05 -6.60 -5.48
C VAL A 69 15.87 -5.84 -4.45
N LEU A 70 16.52 -4.76 -4.89
CA LEU A 70 17.15 -3.78 -4.01
C LEU A 70 16.20 -2.59 -3.87
N ARG A 71 15.92 -2.19 -2.63
CA ARG A 71 15.07 -1.04 -2.31
C ARG A 71 15.85 -0.02 -1.48
N ARG A 72 15.74 1.27 -1.84
CA ARG A 72 16.36 2.40 -1.13
C ARG A 72 15.42 3.59 -1.10
N PRO A 73 15.63 4.57 -0.20
CA PRO A 73 14.85 5.80 -0.20
C PRO A 73 14.98 6.57 -1.52
N PRO A 74 14.04 7.46 -1.84
CA PRO A 74 14.19 8.40 -2.95
C PRO A 74 15.39 9.33 -2.73
N LEU A 75 15.87 9.93 -3.81
CA LEU A 75 16.94 10.92 -3.74
C LEU A 75 16.41 12.24 -3.16
N GLY A 76 17.25 12.91 -2.36
CA GLY A 76 16.90 14.18 -1.74
C GLY A 76 16.32 14.05 -0.33
N PRO A 77 15.91 15.17 0.30
CA PRO A 77 15.44 15.17 1.67
C PRO A 77 14.08 14.46 1.78
N VAL A 78 13.99 13.53 2.72
CA VAL A 78 12.76 12.81 3.07
C VAL A 78 12.22 13.30 4.42
N ALA A 79 10.92 13.21 4.63
CA ALA A 79 10.33 13.56 5.92
C ALA A 79 10.81 12.58 7.01
N PRO A 80 11.08 13.06 8.24
CA PRO A 80 11.51 12.19 9.34
C PRO A 80 10.54 11.03 9.56
N GLY A 81 11.06 9.80 9.62
CA GLY A 81 10.29 8.57 9.83
C GLY A 81 9.53 8.05 8.61
N SER A 82 9.64 8.71 7.44
CA SER A 82 9.19 8.14 6.15
C SER A 82 10.35 7.41 5.47
N HIS A 83 10.02 6.40 4.66
CA HIS A 83 11.02 5.64 3.88
C HIS A 83 12.09 4.95 4.75
N ASP A 84 11.71 4.45 5.93
CA ASP A 84 12.61 3.74 6.84
C ASP A 84 12.89 2.32 6.32
N MET A 85 14.01 2.17 5.63
CA MET A 85 14.46 0.88 5.06
C MET A 85 14.74 -0.17 6.13
N GLY A 86 15.22 0.27 7.31
CA GLY A 86 15.48 -0.64 8.44
C GLY A 86 14.19 -1.22 9.00
N ARG A 87 13.15 -0.42 9.10
CA ARG A 87 11.82 -0.87 9.56
C ARG A 87 11.21 -1.88 8.58
N GLU A 88 11.20 -1.57 7.30
CA GLU A 88 10.67 -2.47 6.28
C GLU A 88 11.47 -3.79 6.22
N TYR A 89 12.81 -3.68 6.23
CA TYR A 89 13.69 -4.86 6.34
C TYR A 89 13.36 -5.71 7.57
N ARG A 90 13.18 -5.11 8.75
CA ARG A 90 12.84 -5.82 9.97
C ARG A 90 11.58 -6.67 9.80
N VAL A 91 10.53 -6.10 9.22
CA VAL A 91 9.29 -6.83 8.94
C VAL A 91 9.54 -7.99 7.97
N LEU A 92 10.13 -7.72 6.81
CA LEU A 92 10.36 -8.69 5.75
C LEU A 92 11.42 -9.76 6.10
N SER A 93 12.30 -9.50 7.05
CA SER A 93 13.31 -10.48 7.49
C SER A 93 12.71 -11.66 8.26
N THR A 94 11.52 -11.49 8.85
CA THR A 94 10.87 -12.50 9.70
C THR A 94 9.48 -12.92 9.19
N LEU A 95 8.65 -11.98 8.74
CA LEU A 95 7.25 -12.18 8.37
C LEU A 95 7.04 -13.29 7.32
N TRP A 96 7.92 -13.42 6.35
CA TRP A 96 7.81 -14.42 5.26
C TRP A 96 7.64 -15.86 5.75
N ARG A 97 8.03 -16.18 7.00
CA ARG A 97 7.89 -17.53 7.59
C ARG A 97 6.46 -17.81 8.02
N ALA A 98 5.77 -16.79 8.53
CA ALA A 98 4.39 -16.89 9.02
C ALA A 98 3.37 -16.48 7.94
N PHE A 99 3.78 -15.60 7.03
CA PHE A 99 2.98 -15.13 5.90
C PHE A 99 3.80 -15.22 4.60
N PRO A 100 3.74 -16.36 3.89
CA PRO A 100 4.60 -16.63 2.74
C PRO A 100 4.40 -15.70 1.53
N LEU A 101 3.37 -14.85 1.55
CA LEU A 101 3.12 -13.83 0.53
C LEU A 101 3.98 -12.58 0.73
N ALA A 102 4.61 -12.40 1.89
CA ALA A 102 5.64 -11.40 2.11
C ALA A 102 6.96 -11.87 1.49
N ALA A 103 7.67 -10.99 0.78
CA ALA A 103 8.98 -11.29 0.23
C ALA A 103 10.00 -11.49 1.35
N ARG A 104 10.91 -12.46 1.22
CA ARG A 104 12.00 -12.64 2.16
C ARG A 104 13.05 -11.54 1.97
N ALA A 105 13.35 -10.74 2.99
CA ALA A 105 14.52 -9.87 3.00
C ALA A 105 15.76 -10.65 3.44
N TYR A 106 16.87 -10.47 2.70
CA TYR A 106 18.13 -11.19 2.90
C TYR A 106 19.19 -10.37 3.60
N LEU A 107 19.24 -9.07 3.31
CA LEU A 107 20.31 -8.20 3.77
C LEU A 107 19.80 -6.77 3.94
N PHE A 108 20.26 -6.10 5.00
CA PHE A 108 20.12 -4.66 5.21
C PHE A 108 21.53 -4.04 5.31
N CYS A 109 21.68 -2.87 4.73
CA CYS A 109 22.89 -2.06 4.80
C CYS A 109 22.54 -0.64 5.21
N ASP A 110 23.07 -0.18 6.33
CA ASP A 110 22.98 1.18 6.83
C ASP A 110 24.25 2.02 6.55
N ASP A 111 25.28 1.38 5.97
CA ASP A 111 26.50 2.06 5.56
C ASP A 111 26.27 2.83 4.25
N GLU A 112 26.05 4.14 4.39
CA GLU A 112 25.84 5.05 3.27
C GLU A 112 27.02 5.12 2.29
N SER A 113 28.23 4.74 2.71
CA SER A 113 29.40 4.71 1.81
C SER A 113 29.24 3.71 0.67
N VAL A 114 28.37 2.71 0.82
CA VAL A 114 28.13 1.66 -0.19
C VAL A 114 27.27 2.16 -1.35
N LEU A 115 26.14 2.83 -1.03
CA LEU A 115 25.11 3.22 -2.04
C LEU A 115 24.68 4.69 -1.94
N GLY A 116 25.21 5.45 -0.96
CA GLY A 116 24.81 6.83 -0.69
C GLY A 116 23.52 6.95 0.14
N ALA A 117 22.93 5.84 0.56
CA ALA A 117 21.76 5.77 1.44
C ALA A 117 21.61 4.35 1.99
N PRO A 118 20.90 4.16 3.12
CA PRO A 118 20.50 2.85 3.59
C PRO A 118 19.68 2.09 2.52
N PHE A 119 19.87 0.79 2.43
CA PHE A 119 19.12 -0.06 1.49
C PHE A 119 18.94 -1.48 2.04
N PHE A 120 18.02 -2.22 1.45
CA PHE A 120 17.92 -3.64 1.70
C PHE A 120 17.71 -4.44 0.41
N VAL A 121 18.02 -5.73 0.48
CA VAL A 121 17.88 -6.68 -0.62
C VAL A 121 16.88 -7.76 -0.22
N MET A 122 15.91 -7.99 -1.08
CA MET A 122 14.86 -8.97 -0.87
C MET A 122 14.63 -9.86 -2.08
N GLU A 123 13.87 -10.93 -1.88
CA GLU A 123 13.39 -11.83 -2.92
C GLU A 123 12.57 -11.08 -3.98
N ARG A 124 12.80 -11.40 -5.26
CA ARG A 124 11.87 -10.99 -6.30
C ARG A 124 10.65 -11.90 -6.31
N ARG A 125 9.48 -11.30 -6.17
CA ARG A 125 8.20 -11.95 -6.39
C ARG A 125 7.66 -11.57 -7.77
N ARG A 126 7.07 -12.53 -8.48
CA ARG A 126 6.50 -12.34 -9.81
C ARG A 126 5.00 -12.57 -9.76
N GLY A 127 4.25 -11.72 -10.46
CA GLY A 127 2.79 -11.79 -10.57
C GLY A 127 2.27 -10.56 -11.29
N VAL A 128 0.97 -10.51 -11.50
CA VAL A 128 0.28 -9.38 -12.14
C VAL A 128 -0.25 -8.46 -11.06
N VAL A 129 0.15 -7.19 -11.09
CA VAL A 129 -0.36 -6.14 -10.20
C VAL A 129 -1.46 -5.38 -10.93
N VAL A 130 -2.64 -5.32 -10.33
CA VAL A 130 -3.78 -4.59 -10.89
C VAL A 130 -3.73 -3.13 -10.43
N GLN A 131 -3.44 -2.22 -11.35
CA GLN A 131 -3.29 -0.78 -11.08
C GLN A 131 -4.27 0.03 -11.92
N GLY A 132 -5.32 0.55 -11.28
CA GLY A 132 -6.34 1.38 -11.94
C GLY A 132 -7.22 0.61 -12.94
N VAL A 133 -6.63 -0.11 -13.88
CA VAL A 133 -7.34 -0.93 -14.88
C VAL A 133 -7.06 -2.41 -14.63
N ILE A 134 -8.10 -3.23 -14.73
CA ILE A 134 -7.93 -4.69 -14.73
C ILE A 134 -7.26 -5.09 -16.05
N PRO A 135 -6.12 -5.80 -15.99
CA PRO A 135 -5.35 -6.09 -17.20
C PRO A 135 -6.03 -7.12 -18.10
N PRO A 136 -5.65 -7.18 -19.40
CA PRO A 136 -6.24 -8.07 -20.39
C PRO A 136 -6.18 -9.55 -20.00
N GLU A 137 -5.17 -9.99 -19.27
CA GLU A 137 -5.02 -11.36 -18.76
C GLU A 137 -6.20 -11.77 -17.89
N PHE A 138 -6.87 -10.81 -17.24
CA PHE A 138 -8.06 -11.02 -16.41
C PHE A 138 -9.34 -10.48 -17.09
N GLY A 139 -9.34 -10.37 -18.41
CA GLY A 139 -10.49 -9.95 -19.20
C GLY A 139 -10.76 -8.45 -19.24
N GLY A 140 -9.77 -7.60 -18.89
CA GLY A 140 -9.85 -6.14 -19.03
C GLY A 140 -10.99 -5.48 -18.23
N GLY A 141 -11.51 -6.16 -17.20
CA GLY A 141 -12.65 -5.69 -16.41
C GLY A 141 -14.01 -6.18 -16.90
N GLU A 142 -14.11 -6.85 -18.05
CA GLU A 142 -15.36 -7.35 -18.61
C GLU A 142 -15.74 -8.77 -18.11
N ASP A 143 -14.75 -9.56 -17.66
CA ASP A 143 -14.99 -10.88 -17.09
C ASP A 143 -15.44 -10.78 -15.63
N ALA A 144 -16.75 -10.93 -15.41
CA ALA A 144 -17.36 -10.86 -14.09
C ALA A 144 -16.85 -11.95 -13.14
N GLY A 145 -16.46 -13.12 -13.66
CA GLY A 145 -15.90 -14.22 -12.86
C GLY A 145 -14.49 -13.91 -12.39
N ALA A 146 -13.62 -13.40 -13.26
CA ALA A 146 -12.28 -12.94 -12.90
C ALA A 146 -12.33 -11.76 -11.93
N ASN A 147 -13.22 -10.80 -12.15
CA ASN A 147 -13.42 -9.65 -11.28
C ASN A 147 -13.89 -10.07 -9.88
N ARG A 148 -14.78 -11.06 -9.80
CA ARG A 148 -15.22 -11.63 -8.51
C ARG A 148 -14.05 -12.24 -7.76
N LYS A 149 -13.24 -13.06 -8.42
CA LYS A 149 -12.05 -13.66 -7.82
C LYS A 149 -11.04 -12.60 -7.35
N LEU A 150 -10.77 -11.54 -8.15
CA LEU A 150 -9.93 -10.43 -7.75
C LEU A 150 -10.43 -9.75 -6.47
N SER A 151 -11.74 -9.52 -6.36
CA SER A 151 -12.30 -8.90 -5.17
C SER A 151 -12.21 -9.81 -3.95
N GLU A 152 -12.40 -11.12 -4.14
CA GLU A 152 -12.33 -12.12 -3.08
C GLU A 152 -10.91 -12.29 -2.55
N VAL A 153 -9.91 -12.37 -3.43
CA VAL A 153 -8.52 -12.57 -3.01
C VAL A 153 -7.99 -11.41 -2.17
N VAL A 154 -8.37 -10.16 -2.46
CA VAL A 154 -7.97 -9.01 -1.65
C VAL A 154 -8.43 -9.15 -0.21
N VAL A 155 -9.68 -9.54 -0.01
CA VAL A 155 -10.31 -9.64 1.32
C VAL A 155 -9.84 -10.90 2.06
N ASP A 156 -9.75 -12.03 1.38
CA ASP A 156 -9.33 -13.29 1.97
C ASP A 156 -7.87 -13.22 2.44
N THR A 157 -6.99 -12.69 1.60
CA THR A 157 -5.57 -12.52 1.94
C THR A 157 -5.36 -11.54 3.10
N LEU A 158 -6.20 -10.48 3.22
CA LEU A 158 -6.17 -9.60 4.38
C LEU A 158 -6.57 -10.34 5.66
N ALA A 159 -7.62 -11.16 5.59
CA ALA A 159 -8.04 -11.96 6.74
C ALA A 159 -6.96 -12.98 7.16
N GLU A 160 -6.29 -13.61 6.21
CA GLU A 160 -5.15 -14.51 6.45
C GLU A 160 -3.96 -13.77 7.10
N PHE A 161 -3.65 -12.56 6.61
CA PHE A 161 -2.61 -11.73 7.22
C PHE A 161 -2.94 -11.34 8.65
N HIS A 162 -4.18 -10.92 8.92
CA HIS A 162 -4.64 -10.56 10.27
C HIS A 162 -4.76 -11.77 11.23
N ALA A 163 -4.69 -12.99 10.73
CA ALA A 163 -4.61 -14.21 11.54
C ALA A 163 -3.18 -14.56 11.96
N VAL A 164 -2.17 -13.91 11.40
CA VAL A 164 -0.77 -14.12 11.80
C VAL A 164 -0.57 -13.61 13.23
N ASP A 165 -0.10 -14.51 14.10
CA ASP A 165 0.30 -14.14 15.46
C ASP A 165 1.62 -13.33 15.42
N PRO A 166 1.61 -12.07 15.90
CA PRO A 166 2.78 -11.20 15.86
C PRO A 166 4.00 -11.76 16.60
N ASP A 167 3.80 -12.45 17.72
CA ASP A 167 4.89 -13.00 18.53
C ASP A 167 5.57 -14.16 17.78
N SER A 168 4.79 -15.08 17.24
CA SER A 168 5.31 -16.20 16.41
C SER A 168 6.03 -15.70 15.15
N ALA A 169 5.59 -14.57 14.59
CA ALA A 169 6.24 -13.93 13.44
C ALA A 169 7.52 -13.18 13.80
N GLY A 170 7.89 -13.07 15.10
CA GLY A 170 9.04 -12.29 15.57
C GLY A 170 8.82 -10.77 15.48
N LEU A 171 7.56 -10.34 15.49
CA LEU A 171 7.12 -8.94 15.38
C LEU A 171 6.28 -8.48 16.57
N GLY A 172 6.33 -9.21 17.69
CA GLY A 172 5.56 -8.94 18.90
C GLY A 172 5.87 -7.60 19.58
N ASP A 173 6.99 -7.00 19.29
CA ASP A 173 7.40 -5.67 19.78
C ASP A 173 7.25 -4.56 18.71
N LEU A 174 6.62 -4.86 17.56
CA LEU A 174 6.44 -3.87 16.48
C LEU A 174 5.33 -2.88 16.85
N GLY A 175 5.68 -1.59 16.96
CA GLY A 175 4.72 -0.52 17.27
C GLY A 175 4.11 -0.60 18.67
N TYR A 176 3.04 0.15 18.88
CA TYR A 176 2.33 0.30 20.16
C TYR A 176 0.82 0.06 19.93
N PRO A 177 0.29 -1.15 20.18
CA PRO A 177 -1.11 -1.46 19.90
C PRO A 177 -2.11 -0.83 20.88
N GLU A 178 -1.73 -0.63 22.17
CA GLU A 178 -2.60 -0.04 23.18
C GLU A 178 -3.00 1.39 22.78
N GLY A 179 -4.29 1.70 22.76
CA GLY A 179 -4.81 3.02 22.36
C GLY A 179 -4.51 3.36 20.88
N PHE A 180 -4.29 2.37 20.02
CA PHE A 180 -3.92 2.57 18.61
C PHE A 180 -4.91 3.48 17.89
N MET A 181 -6.23 3.16 17.91
CA MET A 181 -7.24 3.95 17.21
C MET A 181 -7.35 5.38 17.76
N GLN A 182 -7.23 5.56 19.08
CA GLN A 182 -7.22 6.89 19.69
C GLN A 182 -6.08 7.74 19.12
N ARG A 183 -4.85 7.18 19.08
CA ARG A 183 -3.70 7.91 18.50
C ARG A 183 -3.84 8.14 17.00
N GLN A 184 -4.42 7.19 16.26
CA GLN A 184 -4.69 7.38 14.83
C GLN A 184 -5.66 8.55 14.61
N LEU A 185 -6.79 8.57 15.32
CA LEU A 185 -7.77 9.64 15.20
C LEU A 185 -7.14 11.00 15.54
N GLN A 186 -6.49 11.13 16.69
CA GLN A 186 -5.83 12.37 17.11
C GLN A 186 -4.74 12.82 16.10
N GLY A 187 -3.98 11.88 15.59
CA GLY A 187 -2.98 12.14 14.55
C GLY A 187 -3.59 12.72 13.27
N TRP A 188 -4.73 12.17 12.82
CA TRP A 188 -5.43 12.64 11.60
C TRP A 188 -6.16 13.96 11.82
N LEU A 189 -6.76 14.18 12.99
CA LEU A 189 -7.34 15.48 13.38
C LEU A 189 -6.26 16.58 13.41
N GLY A 190 -5.08 16.27 13.97
CA GLY A 190 -3.95 17.19 13.94
C GLY A 190 -3.43 17.48 12.52
N ARG A 191 -3.44 16.50 11.61
CA ARG A 191 -3.09 16.71 10.19
C ARG A 191 -4.12 17.60 9.50
N TRP A 192 -5.42 17.36 9.72
CA TRP A 192 -6.48 18.24 9.25
C TRP A 192 -6.28 19.67 9.73
N GLY A 193 -6.07 19.88 11.03
CA GLY A 193 -5.85 21.22 11.59
C GLY A 193 -4.71 22.01 10.93
N ARG A 194 -3.66 21.31 10.45
CA ARG A 194 -2.54 21.94 9.70
C ARG A 194 -2.82 22.13 8.22
N ALA A 195 -3.70 21.31 7.63
CA ALA A 195 -4.01 21.30 6.21
C ALA A 195 -5.25 22.15 5.86
N ARG A 196 -6.13 22.42 6.81
CA ARG A 196 -7.30 23.30 6.56
C ARG A 196 -6.84 24.72 6.24
N HIS A 197 -7.51 25.36 5.30
CA HIS A 197 -7.31 26.76 4.97
C HIS A 197 -8.54 27.62 5.30
N GLU A 198 -9.69 26.97 5.52
CA GLU A 198 -10.95 27.58 5.91
C GLU A 198 -11.62 26.76 7.02
N PRO A 199 -12.51 27.38 7.85
CA PRO A 199 -13.36 26.64 8.77
C PRO A 199 -14.28 25.67 8.01
N ASN A 200 -14.53 24.49 8.60
CA ASN A 200 -15.44 23.50 8.01
C ASN A 200 -16.22 22.80 9.14
N SER A 201 -17.46 23.26 9.35
CA SER A 201 -18.34 22.77 10.44
C SER A 201 -18.66 21.27 10.28
N LEU A 202 -18.75 20.77 9.04
CA LEU A 202 -18.98 19.35 8.78
C LEU A 202 -17.85 18.49 9.32
N VAL A 203 -16.60 18.93 9.13
CA VAL A 203 -15.43 18.22 9.64
C VAL A 203 -15.33 18.32 11.15
N ASP A 204 -15.73 19.45 11.73
CA ASP A 204 -15.78 19.62 13.19
C ASP A 204 -16.82 18.64 13.80
N GLU A 205 -18.02 18.52 13.20
CA GLU A 205 -19.05 17.55 13.60
C GLU A 205 -18.59 16.10 13.45
N LEU A 206 -17.93 15.76 12.32
CA LEU A 206 -17.38 14.42 12.10
C LEU A 206 -16.32 14.08 13.14
N SER A 207 -15.50 15.06 13.52
CA SER A 207 -14.44 14.87 14.51
C SER A 207 -15.03 14.50 15.88
N VAL A 208 -16.06 15.24 16.32
CA VAL A 208 -16.78 14.96 17.58
C VAL A 208 -17.42 13.57 17.52
N TRP A 209 -18.12 13.24 16.43
CA TRP A 209 -18.76 11.94 16.28
C TRP A 209 -17.75 10.78 16.34
N LEU A 210 -16.61 10.91 15.64
CA LEU A 210 -15.56 9.89 15.66
C LEU A 210 -14.95 9.70 17.04
N GLU A 211 -14.83 10.76 17.85
CA GLU A 211 -14.32 10.67 19.21
C GLU A 211 -15.33 10.01 20.16
N GLU A 212 -16.59 10.42 20.10
CA GLU A 212 -17.64 9.98 21.02
C GLU A 212 -18.13 8.54 20.76
N THR A 213 -18.06 8.08 19.49
CA THR A 213 -18.59 6.76 19.08
C THR A 213 -17.51 5.73 18.77
N MET A 214 -16.26 6.00 19.14
CA MET A 214 -15.14 5.07 18.88
C MET A 214 -15.43 3.70 19.50
N PRO A 215 -15.45 2.62 18.69
CA PRO A 215 -15.72 1.29 19.20
C PRO A 215 -14.53 0.72 19.98
N THR A 216 -14.81 -0.26 20.82
CA THR A 216 -13.75 -1.07 21.45
C THR A 216 -13.04 -1.92 20.39
N SER A 217 -11.72 -1.88 20.38
CA SER A 217 -10.90 -2.69 19.47
C SER A 217 -11.05 -4.18 19.77
N PRO A 218 -11.13 -5.07 18.76
CA PRO A 218 -11.23 -6.51 18.95
C PRO A 218 -9.92 -7.17 19.40
N GLY A 219 -8.90 -6.40 19.67
CA GLY A 219 -7.54 -6.87 20.02
C GLY A 219 -6.55 -6.67 18.85
N PRO A 220 -5.26 -6.52 19.20
CA PRO A 220 -4.26 -6.15 18.21
C PRO A 220 -3.85 -7.31 17.30
N THR A 221 -3.54 -6.99 16.05
CA THR A 221 -2.90 -7.88 15.08
C THR A 221 -1.82 -7.11 14.30
N LEU A 222 -1.12 -7.79 13.39
CA LEU A 222 -0.30 -7.09 12.41
C LEU A 222 -1.20 -6.30 11.46
N LEU A 223 -0.81 -5.09 11.12
CA LEU A 223 -1.47 -4.20 10.18
C LEU A 223 -0.51 -3.86 9.04
N HIS A 224 -1.03 -3.77 7.83
CA HIS A 224 -0.30 -3.28 6.67
C HIS A 224 -0.36 -1.74 6.56
N ASN A 225 -1.50 -1.15 6.91
CA ASN A 225 -1.86 0.27 6.81
C ASN A 225 -1.99 0.86 5.40
N ASP A 226 -1.63 0.10 4.35
CA ASP A 226 -1.85 0.45 2.95
C ASP A 226 -2.27 -0.79 2.13
N TRP A 227 -3.21 -1.57 2.67
CA TRP A 227 -3.72 -2.77 2.01
C TRP A 227 -4.61 -2.40 0.83
N ARG A 228 -4.15 -2.72 -0.37
CA ARG A 228 -4.85 -2.38 -1.63
C ARG A 228 -4.48 -3.38 -2.72
N LEU A 229 -5.33 -3.46 -3.76
CA LEU A 229 -5.11 -4.34 -4.89
C LEU A 229 -3.80 -4.01 -5.66
N ASP A 230 -3.42 -2.75 -5.73
CA ASP A 230 -2.19 -2.30 -6.37
C ASP A 230 -0.92 -2.55 -5.53
N ASN A 231 -1.07 -2.98 -4.26
CA ASN A 231 0.00 -3.51 -3.42
C ASN A 231 0.01 -5.05 -3.37
N MET A 232 -0.74 -5.71 -4.26
CA MET A 232 -0.78 -7.16 -4.37
C MET A 232 -0.39 -7.62 -5.77
N ALA A 233 0.29 -8.76 -5.86
CA ALA A 233 0.42 -9.47 -7.11
C ALA A 233 -0.41 -10.75 -7.08
N VAL A 234 -1.12 -11.00 -8.16
CA VAL A 234 -1.90 -12.22 -8.36
C VAL A 234 -1.27 -13.08 -9.46
N ASP A 235 -1.60 -14.37 -9.44
CA ASP A 235 -1.12 -15.31 -10.44
C ASP A 235 -1.67 -14.95 -11.82
N PRO A 236 -0.86 -14.88 -12.87
CA PRO A 236 -1.35 -14.56 -14.22
C PRO A 236 -2.35 -15.57 -14.78
N GLY A 237 -2.35 -16.81 -14.29
CA GLY A 237 -3.28 -17.86 -14.70
C GLY A 237 -4.52 -17.99 -13.80
N ASP A 238 -4.52 -17.36 -12.60
CA ASP A 238 -5.65 -17.39 -11.66
C ASP A 238 -5.76 -16.10 -10.84
N PRO A 239 -6.67 -15.19 -11.19
CA PRO A 239 -6.87 -13.92 -10.47
C PRO A 239 -7.36 -14.11 -9.03
N GLY A 240 -7.77 -15.30 -8.63
CA GLY A 240 -8.13 -15.65 -7.25
C GLY A 240 -6.95 -16.11 -6.38
N ARG A 241 -5.71 -16.13 -6.92
CA ARG A 241 -4.52 -16.57 -6.19
C ARG A 241 -3.52 -15.42 -6.01
N CYS A 242 -3.44 -14.90 -4.79
CA CYS A 242 -2.36 -13.97 -4.42
C CYS A 242 -1.02 -14.70 -4.42
N VAL A 243 0.03 -14.06 -4.96
CA VAL A 243 1.40 -14.58 -4.98
C VAL A 243 2.39 -13.68 -4.27
N ALA A 244 2.04 -12.42 -4.04
CA ALA A 244 2.84 -11.50 -3.22
C ALA A 244 1.99 -10.35 -2.69
N VAL A 245 2.41 -9.81 -1.53
CA VAL A 245 1.99 -8.52 -1.00
C VAL A 245 3.22 -7.65 -0.84
N TYR A 246 3.12 -6.38 -1.27
CA TYR A 246 4.20 -5.42 -1.33
C TYR A 246 3.97 -4.25 -0.37
N ASP A 247 5.00 -3.42 -0.19
CA ASP A 247 4.97 -2.13 0.49
C ASP A 247 4.69 -2.23 2.00
N TRP A 248 5.60 -2.86 2.71
CA TRP A 248 5.50 -3.16 4.15
C TRP A 248 6.05 -2.05 5.05
N ASP A 249 6.41 -0.89 4.50
CA ASP A 249 7.05 0.22 5.23
C ASP A 249 6.16 0.79 6.35
N MET A 250 4.82 0.69 6.20
CA MET A 250 3.85 1.13 7.20
C MET A 250 3.40 0.02 8.17
N CYS A 251 3.94 -1.20 8.05
CA CYS A 251 3.51 -2.33 8.88
C CYS A 251 3.71 -2.04 10.38
N THR A 252 2.70 -2.37 11.19
CA THR A 252 2.70 -2.18 12.64
C THR A 252 1.75 -3.17 13.32
N ARG A 253 1.55 -3.04 14.64
CA ARG A 253 0.48 -3.73 15.35
C ARG A 253 -0.61 -2.75 15.75
N GLY A 254 -1.86 -3.19 15.68
CA GLY A 254 -3.00 -2.37 16.06
C GLY A 254 -4.33 -3.04 15.78
N ASP A 255 -5.38 -2.25 15.68
CA ASP A 255 -6.74 -2.69 15.42
C ASP A 255 -6.91 -3.16 13.95
N PRO A 256 -7.26 -4.44 13.69
CA PRO A 256 -7.40 -4.96 12.32
C PRO A 256 -8.42 -4.19 11.47
N PHE A 257 -9.43 -3.62 12.09
CA PHE A 257 -10.44 -2.86 11.35
C PHE A 257 -9.94 -1.52 10.81
N ALA A 258 -8.77 -1.05 11.25
CA ALA A 258 -8.12 0.12 10.65
C ALA A 258 -7.70 -0.17 9.19
N ASP A 259 -7.17 -1.37 8.91
CA ASP A 259 -6.85 -1.79 7.54
C ASP A 259 -8.13 -2.01 6.72
N VAL A 260 -9.12 -2.70 7.28
CA VAL A 260 -10.39 -2.94 6.59
C VAL A 260 -11.09 -1.61 6.26
N GLY A 261 -11.19 -0.68 7.23
CA GLY A 261 -11.79 0.63 7.02
C GLY A 261 -11.07 1.47 5.97
N THR A 262 -9.73 1.43 5.95
CA THR A 262 -8.94 2.12 4.93
C THR A 262 -9.13 1.50 3.54
N LEU A 263 -9.13 0.17 3.44
CA LEU A 263 -9.43 -0.55 2.19
C LEU A 263 -10.84 -0.19 1.68
N MET A 264 -11.84 -0.24 2.56
CA MET A 264 -13.25 0.03 2.19
C MET A 264 -13.50 1.50 1.85
N ALA A 265 -12.71 2.43 2.35
CA ALA A 265 -12.79 3.84 1.94
C ALA A 265 -12.40 4.05 0.48
N CYS A 266 -11.50 3.21 -0.06
CA CYS A 266 -11.09 3.18 -1.46
C CYS A 266 -11.91 2.19 -2.32
N TRP A 267 -12.89 1.49 -1.73
CA TRP A 267 -13.72 0.50 -2.41
C TRP A 267 -15.05 1.11 -2.81
N PHE A 268 -15.14 1.56 -4.04
CA PHE A 268 -16.36 2.17 -4.58
C PHE A 268 -17.24 1.09 -5.22
N ASP A 269 -18.51 1.10 -4.86
CA ASP A 269 -19.50 0.25 -5.49
C ASP A 269 -19.80 0.74 -6.93
N ARG A 270 -20.31 -0.13 -7.77
CA ARG A 270 -20.50 0.15 -9.20
C ARG A 270 -21.35 1.40 -9.46
N ASP A 271 -22.37 1.59 -8.64
CA ASP A 271 -23.35 2.67 -8.79
C ASP A 271 -22.99 3.91 -7.96
N GLU A 272 -21.91 3.85 -7.18
CA GLU A 272 -21.41 5.03 -6.45
C GLU A 272 -20.71 6.00 -7.40
N GLN A 273 -20.92 7.29 -7.16
CA GLN A 273 -20.16 8.32 -7.87
C GLN A 273 -18.70 8.26 -7.41
N SER A 274 -17.79 7.95 -8.34
CA SER A 274 -16.36 7.99 -8.07
C SER A 274 -15.89 9.43 -8.03
N ILE A 275 -15.10 9.77 -7.01
CA ILE A 275 -14.36 11.03 -6.94
C ILE A 275 -13.03 10.95 -7.71
N PHE A 276 -12.55 9.75 -8.02
CA PHE A 276 -11.34 9.56 -8.80
C PHE A 276 -11.67 9.51 -10.29
N LEU A 277 -10.87 10.23 -11.08
CA LEU A 277 -11.06 10.31 -12.53
C LEU A 277 -10.65 9.01 -13.26
N ASP A 278 -9.81 8.20 -12.65
CA ASP A 278 -9.30 6.97 -13.24
C ASP A 278 -10.30 5.81 -13.07
N PRO A 279 -10.33 4.85 -14.01
CA PRO A 279 -11.15 3.66 -13.86
C PRO A 279 -10.72 2.90 -12.60
N MET A 280 -11.73 2.50 -11.79
CA MET A 280 -11.49 1.75 -10.54
C MET A 280 -11.88 0.29 -10.73
N PRO A 281 -10.97 -0.64 -10.46
CA PRO A 281 -11.25 -2.09 -10.55
C PRO A 281 -12.49 -2.49 -9.75
N THR A 282 -12.71 -1.89 -8.57
CA THR A 282 -13.82 -2.19 -7.67
C THR A 282 -15.20 -1.93 -8.27
N ARG A 283 -15.30 -1.09 -9.30
CA ARG A 283 -16.54 -0.77 -10.02
C ARG A 283 -16.83 -1.71 -11.19
N SER A 284 -15.93 -2.62 -11.51
CA SER A 284 -16.11 -3.58 -12.60
C SER A 284 -17.22 -4.58 -12.28
N ARG A 285 -17.94 -5.01 -13.33
CA ARG A 285 -19.02 -5.98 -13.19
C ARG A 285 -18.50 -7.26 -12.51
N GLY A 286 -19.23 -7.75 -11.50
CA GLY A 286 -18.86 -8.96 -10.75
C GLY A 286 -17.92 -8.74 -9.58
N PHE A 287 -17.29 -7.58 -9.46
CA PHE A 287 -16.53 -7.22 -8.24
C PHE A 287 -17.49 -7.18 -7.03
N MET A 288 -17.04 -7.59 -5.84
CA MET A 288 -17.87 -7.52 -4.63
C MET A 288 -18.27 -6.07 -4.32
N THR A 289 -19.49 -5.88 -3.86
CA THR A 289 -19.87 -4.64 -3.18
C THR A 289 -19.08 -4.48 -1.89
N ARG A 290 -18.94 -3.25 -1.40
CA ARG A 290 -18.32 -2.96 -0.10
C ARG A 290 -18.94 -3.79 1.03
N ARG A 291 -20.26 -3.90 1.05
CA ARG A 291 -20.98 -4.71 2.04
C ARG A 291 -20.62 -6.19 1.95
N GLU A 292 -20.58 -6.76 0.74
CA GLU A 292 -20.16 -8.16 0.54
C GLU A 292 -18.73 -8.39 1.01
N ALA A 293 -17.81 -7.44 0.73
CA ALA A 293 -16.41 -7.49 1.14
C ALA A 293 -16.26 -7.48 2.67
N ILE A 294 -16.95 -6.57 3.37
CA ILE A 294 -16.98 -6.51 4.84
C ILE A 294 -17.50 -7.81 5.44
N LEU A 295 -18.64 -8.32 4.95
CA LEU A 295 -19.23 -9.56 5.43
C LEU A 295 -18.32 -10.77 5.15
N ARG A 296 -17.61 -10.79 4.01
CA ARG A 296 -16.64 -11.83 3.69
C ARG A 296 -15.46 -11.80 4.65
N TYR A 297 -14.91 -10.62 4.92
CA TYR A 297 -13.86 -10.46 5.92
C TYR A 297 -14.28 -10.97 7.29
N GLY A 298 -15.48 -10.61 7.76
CA GLY A 298 -16.02 -11.09 9.03
C GLY A 298 -16.10 -12.64 9.08
N ARG A 299 -16.63 -13.27 8.02
CA ARG A 299 -16.70 -14.75 7.94
C ARG A 299 -15.32 -15.39 7.92
N LYS A 300 -14.35 -14.83 7.18
CA LYS A 300 -13.01 -15.41 7.03
C LYS A 300 -12.14 -15.22 8.27
N SER A 301 -12.24 -14.08 8.93
CA SER A 301 -11.47 -13.76 10.13
C SER A 301 -12.14 -14.23 11.44
N GLY A 302 -13.43 -14.59 11.41
CA GLY A 302 -14.23 -14.88 12.59
C GLY A 302 -14.52 -13.65 13.47
N ARG A 303 -14.28 -12.43 12.98
CA ARG A 303 -14.45 -11.17 13.74
C ARG A 303 -15.85 -10.62 13.54
N ASP A 304 -16.41 -10.00 14.60
CA ASP A 304 -17.66 -9.25 14.51
C ASP A 304 -17.43 -7.93 13.79
N VAL A 305 -18.10 -7.77 12.65
CA VAL A 305 -17.99 -6.59 11.79
C VAL A 305 -19.13 -5.58 11.99
N SER A 306 -19.90 -5.69 13.06
CA SER A 306 -21.05 -4.83 13.34
C SER A 306 -20.66 -3.34 13.44
N ASN A 307 -19.46 -3.04 13.93
CA ASN A 307 -18.94 -1.68 14.09
C ASN A 307 -18.17 -1.16 12.87
N MET A 308 -18.19 -1.88 11.73
CA MET A 308 -17.40 -1.48 10.56
C MET A 308 -17.80 -0.13 9.98
N ASN A 309 -19.02 0.34 10.26
CA ASN A 309 -19.44 1.68 9.83
C ASN A 309 -18.53 2.78 10.38
N TRP A 310 -18.17 2.70 11.66
CA TRP A 310 -17.26 3.66 12.27
C TRP A 310 -15.89 3.68 11.56
N TYR A 311 -15.33 2.51 11.28
CA TYR A 311 -14.02 2.39 10.59
C TYR A 311 -14.08 2.85 9.14
N LEU A 312 -15.21 2.66 8.47
CA LEU A 312 -15.43 3.17 7.13
C LEU A 312 -15.49 4.71 7.11
N VAL A 313 -16.20 5.31 8.06
CA VAL A 313 -16.23 6.78 8.24
C VAL A 313 -14.84 7.30 8.55
N PHE A 314 -14.12 6.68 9.48
CA PHE A 314 -12.74 7.04 9.82
C PHE A 314 -11.79 6.90 8.62
N GLY A 315 -11.86 5.79 7.87
CA GLY A 315 -11.05 5.57 6.67
C GLY A 315 -11.32 6.60 5.58
N THR A 316 -12.60 6.98 5.39
CA THR A 316 -13.01 8.01 4.43
C THR A 316 -12.52 9.39 4.88
N PHE A 317 -12.64 9.72 6.17
CA PHE A 317 -12.08 10.93 6.76
C PHE A 317 -10.56 11.01 6.58
N LYS A 318 -9.84 9.91 6.85
CA LYS A 318 -8.39 9.80 6.64
C LYS A 318 -8.03 10.11 5.17
N LEU A 319 -8.74 9.51 4.21
CA LEU A 319 -8.52 9.73 2.80
C LEU A 319 -8.76 11.20 2.41
N ALA A 320 -9.83 11.81 2.90
CA ALA A 320 -10.13 13.23 2.69
C ALA A 320 -8.98 14.13 3.20
N VAL A 321 -8.45 13.85 4.39
CA VAL A 321 -7.33 14.60 4.96
C VAL A 321 -6.05 14.42 4.13
N ILE A 322 -5.79 13.24 3.57
CA ILE A 322 -4.65 13.01 2.66
C ILE A 322 -4.77 13.91 1.42
N LEU A 323 -5.93 13.92 0.76
CA LEU A 323 -6.14 14.76 -0.42
C LEU A 323 -6.01 16.25 -0.07
N GLN A 324 -6.56 16.66 1.06
CA GLN A 324 -6.43 18.04 1.55
C GLN A 324 -4.97 18.43 1.79
N GLN A 325 -4.14 17.52 2.35
CA GLN A 325 -2.72 17.79 2.55
C GLN A 325 -1.96 17.96 1.21
N ILE A 326 -2.34 17.22 0.18
CA ILE A 326 -1.75 17.37 -1.17
C ILE A 326 -2.22 18.71 -1.77
N TYR A 327 -3.52 19.00 -1.68
CA TYR A 327 -4.10 20.25 -2.17
C TYR A 327 -3.46 21.49 -1.54
N ILE A 328 -3.31 21.53 -0.21
CA ILE A 328 -2.74 22.70 0.45
C ILE A 328 -1.26 22.93 0.08
N ARG A 329 -0.52 21.87 -0.23
CA ARG A 329 0.85 21.98 -0.75
C ARG A 329 0.87 22.57 -2.15
N TRP A 330 -0.09 22.21 -3.00
CA TRP A 330 -0.27 22.81 -4.31
C TRP A 330 -0.67 24.29 -4.19
N LEU A 331 -1.64 24.59 -3.37
CA LEU A 331 -2.12 25.97 -3.13
C LEU A 331 -0.99 26.89 -2.60
N ARG A 332 -0.06 26.34 -1.80
CA ARG A 332 1.13 27.05 -1.29
C ARG A 332 2.30 27.09 -2.28
N GLY A 333 2.14 26.59 -3.49
CA GLY A 333 3.19 26.55 -4.52
C GLY A 333 4.36 25.58 -4.21
N GLN A 334 4.19 24.65 -3.26
CA GLN A 334 5.19 23.65 -2.89
C GLN A 334 5.25 22.47 -3.90
N THR A 335 4.27 22.37 -4.77
CA THR A 335 4.22 21.47 -5.92
C THR A 335 3.52 22.19 -7.07
N ARG A 336 3.91 21.88 -8.32
CA ARG A 336 3.37 22.50 -9.55
C ARG A 336 2.54 21.52 -10.39
N ASP A 337 2.25 20.34 -9.87
CA ASP A 337 1.47 19.35 -10.60
C ASP A 337 -0.01 19.75 -10.60
N GLU A 338 -0.49 20.14 -11.78
CA GLU A 338 -1.87 20.63 -11.99
C GLU A 338 -2.94 19.56 -11.64
N ARG A 339 -2.57 18.28 -11.62
CA ARG A 339 -3.48 17.20 -11.16
C ARG A 339 -3.93 17.40 -9.72
N PHE A 340 -3.17 18.14 -8.92
CA PHE A 340 -3.48 18.39 -7.51
C PHE A 340 -4.45 19.56 -7.29
N SER A 341 -4.74 20.36 -8.34
CA SER A 341 -5.63 21.53 -8.26
C SER A 341 -7.06 21.17 -7.84
N ASN A 342 -7.55 20.00 -8.23
CA ASN A 342 -8.90 19.53 -7.92
C ASN A 342 -9.01 18.76 -6.61
N MET A 343 -7.90 18.40 -5.96
CA MET A 343 -7.92 17.55 -4.76
C MET A 343 -8.62 18.18 -3.56
N GLY A 344 -8.72 19.51 -3.51
CA GLY A 344 -9.53 20.21 -2.49
C GLY A 344 -11.02 19.92 -2.62
N LYS A 345 -11.54 19.88 -3.86
CA LYS A 345 -12.92 19.51 -4.15
C LYS A 345 -13.18 18.03 -3.83
N ASP A 346 -12.25 17.16 -4.22
CA ASP A 346 -12.34 15.73 -3.95
C ASP A 346 -12.32 15.45 -2.44
N ALA A 347 -11.50 16.19 -1.68
CA ALA A 347 -11.48 16.11 -0.22
C ALA A 347 -12.82 16.55 0.40
N ALA A 348 -13.43 17.64 -0.10
CA ALA A 348 -14.74 18.09 0.36
C ALA A 348 -15.82 17.02 0.12
N THR A 349 -15.87 16.45 -1.09
CA THR A 349 -16.78 15.33 -1.42
C THR A 349 -16.59 14.14 -0.50
N LEU A 350 -15.35 13.77 -0.16
CA LEU A 350 -15.09 12.68 0.80
C LEU A 350 -15.58 13.00 2.21
N PHE A 351 -15.47 14.25 2.67
CA PHE A 351 -16.04 14.64 3.96
C PHE A 351 -17.57 14.54 3.96
N GLU A 352 -18.23 14.93 2.87
CA GLU A 352 -19.67 14.75 2.69
C GLU A 352 -20.05 13.26 2.72
N MET A 353 -19.33 12.42 1.96
CA MET A 353 -19.54 10.97 1.98
C MET A 353 -19.30 10.35 3.36
N ALA A 354 -18.34 10.83 4.13
CA ALA A 354 -18.11 10.38 5.50
C ALA A 354 -19.27 10.76 6.42
N ALA A 355 -19.83 11.96 6.25
CA ALA A 355 -20.98 12.42 7.01
C ALA A 355 -22.26 11.63 6.69
N ASP A 356 -22.51 11.36 5.42
CA ASP A 356 -23.66 10.54 4.98
C ASP A 356 -23.58 9.12 5.54
N ARG A 357 -22.38 8.52 5.52
CA ARG A 357 -22.13 7.20 6.08
C ARG A 357 -22.30 7.11 7.59
N ARG A 358 -22.13 8.23 8.32
CA ARG A 358 -22.40 8.31 9.76
C ARG A 358 -23.84 7.91 10.11
N SER A 359 -24.77 8.22 9.22
CA SER A 359 -26.21 8.03 9.43
C SER A 359 -26.75 6.70 8.86
N ALA A 360 -25.91 5.91 8.21
CA ALA A 360 -26.24 4.61 7.62
C ALA A 360 -25.90 3.47 8.58
#